data_57c47437b1f260fce2a5ce724fee8586
#
_entry.id   57c47437b1f260fce2a5ce724fee8586
#
_cell.length_a   1.000
_cell.length_b   1.000
_cell.length_c   1.000
_cell.angle_alpha   90.00
_cell.angle_beta   90.00
_cell.angle_gamma   90.00
#
_symmetry.space_group_name_H-M   'P 1'
#
loop_
_entity.id
_entity.type
_entity.pdbx_description
1 polymer ?
#
loop_
_entity_poly.entity_id
_entity_poly.type
_entity_poly.pdbx_seq_one_letter_code
_entity_poly.pdbx_strand_id
1 'polypeptide(L)'
;MNMGKRVKIVAIVVICVLFDIVLHLVTNAYSTMPENPDYSIVAQLLGTEITVSLWALLSFSGAAYVYCRIRNVIPGEGVEKGVRYGSAIALIWLFAMLEGVSLFGNPIINEFVVGLSDALPVFLMAILLSLLTAEKGENAAVKPFTLRQKMTAVSIFTGIFLVGRYAAYVTGVVQSGYQTSPFYTFFWTLLMGACIGVACILLGNIGNSLVLERRAAKFGFLIFGVNWATFLLFMPLLFSGYFIDVVSRIIIDTLLVTIGYYLTFRPGIESKPKF
;
A
#
# COMPACT_ATOMS: atom_id res chain seq x y z
N MET A 1 -8.29 21.96 -10.92
CA MET A 1 -8.71 20.74 -11.65
C MET A 1 -10.08 21.00 -12.28
N ASN A 2 -10.20 20.89 -13.60
CA ASN A 2 -11.42 21.10 -14.37
C ASN A 2 -12.53 20.10 -13.92
N MET A 3 -13.81 20.54 -13.94
CA MET A 3 -14.99 19.75 -13.55
C MET A 3 -15.05 18.40 -14.30
N GLY A 4 -14.81 18.39 -15.61
CA GLY A 4 -14.77 17.14 -16.39
C GLY A 4 -13.71 16.13 -15.94
N LYS A 5 -12.57 16.59 -15.43
CA LYS A 5 -11.52 15.73 -14.88
C LYS A 5 -11.92 15.11 -13.54
N ARG A 6 -12.62 15.85 -12.67
CA ARG A 6 -13.15 15.32 -11.41
C ARG A 6 -14.17 14.21 -11.66
N VAL A 7 -15.09 14.43 -12.60
CA VAL A 7 -16.09 13.42 -12.99
C VAL A 7 -15.42 12.15 -13.50
N LYS A 8 -14.40 12.26 -14.35
CA LYS A 8 -13.64 11.10 -14.83
C LYS A 8 -12.98 10.32 -13.67
N ILE A 9 -12.34 11.00 -12.71
CA ILE A 9 -11.69 10.35 -11.56
C ILE A 9 -12.74 9.59 -10.74
N VAL A 10 -13.87 10.22 -10.43
CA VAL A 10 -14.95 9.57 -9.67
C VAL A 10 -15.49 8.35 -10.42
N ALA A 11 -15.75 8.48 -11.73
CA ALA A 11 -16.22 7.36 -12.54
C ALA A 11 -15.22 6.19 -12.55
N ILE A 12 -13.91 6.47 -12.70
CA ILE A 12 -12.87 5.44 -12.66
C ILE A 12 -12.85 4.73 -11.29
N VAL A 13 -12.90 5.48 -10.19
CA VAL A 13 -12.94 4.91 -8.84
C VAL A 13 -14.15 4.00 -8.69
N VAL A 14 -15.35 4.47 -9.05
CA VAL A 14 -16.59 3.67 -8.94
C VAL A 14 -16.51 2.40 -9.79
N ILE A 15 -16.03 2.47 -11.03
CA ILE A 15 -15.88 1.30 -11.90
C ILE A 15 -14.92 0.29 -11.28
N CYS A 16 -13.80 0.74 -10.70
CA CYS A 16 -12.83 -0.16 -10.09
C CYS A 16 -13.32 -0.76 -8.76
N VAL A 17 -14.10 -0.02 -7.98
CA VAL A 17 -14.79 -0.56 -6.80
C VAL A 17 -15.81 -1.64 -7.19
N LEU A 18 -16.59 -1.41 -8.24
CA LEU A 18 -17.52 -2.43 -8.74
C LEU A 18 -16.78 -3.67 -9.26
N PHE A 19 -15.64 -3.48 -9.92
CA PHE A 19 -14.79 -4.59 -10.37
C PHE A 19 -14.21 -5.38 -9.19
N ASP A 20 -13.77 -4.70 -8.14
CA ASP A 20 -13.30 -5.29 -6.88
C ASP A 20 -14.39 -6.16 -6.24
N ILE A 21 -15.61 -5.62 -6.06
CA ILE A 21 -16.74 -6.36 -5.53
C ILE A 21 -17.05 -7.61 -6.38
N VAL A 22 -17.05 -7.48 -7.71
CA VAL A 22 -17.29 -8.62 -8.59
C VAL A 22 -16.19 -9.69 -8.42
N LEU A 23 -14.93 -9.31 -8.31
CA LEU A 23 -13.84 -10.28 -8.07
C LEU A 23 -14.04 -11.01 -6.74
N HIS A 24 -14.37 -10.31 -5.66
CA HIS A 24 -14.65 -10.95 -4.36
C HIS A 24 -15.85 -11.90 -4.43
N LEU A 25 -16.90 -11.58 -5.19
CA LEU A 25 -18.04 -12.47 -5.40
C LEU A 25 -17.62 -13.74 -6.18
N VAL A 26 -16.81 -13.60 -7.23
CA VAL A 26 -16.33 -14.74 -8.03
C VAL A 26 -15.35 -15.61 -7.25
N THR A 27 -14.53 -15.00 -6.40
CA THR A 27 -13.52 -15.70 -5.59
C THR A 27 -14.01 -16.08 -4.19
N ASN A 28 -15.30 -15.99 -3.91
CA ASN A 28 -15.89 -16.23 -2.58
C ASN A 28 -15.55 -17.60 -1.97
N ALA A 29 -15.26 -18.62 -2.81
CA ALA A 29 -14.79 -19.94 -2.34
C ALA A 29 -13.44 -19.87 -1.59
N TYR A 30 -12.67 -18.79 -1.76
CA TYR A 30 -11.40 -18.51 -1.10
C TYR A 30 -11.55 -17.49 0.03
N SER A 31 -12.76 -17.15 0.44
CA SER A 31 -13.00 -16.18 1.52
C SER A 31 -12.24 -16.56 2.79
N THR A 32 -11.67 -15.56 3.43
CA THR A 32 -10.96 -15.67 4.72
C THR A 32 -11.77 -15.08 5.87
N MET A 33 -13.05 -14.82 5.63
CA MET A 33 -13.97 -14.31 6.63
C MET A 33 -14.20 -15.35 7.73
N PRO A 34 -14.14 -14.96 9.02
CA PRO A 34 -14.47 -15.86 10.12
C PRO A 34 -15.90 -16.41 10.01
N GLU A 35 -16.15 -17.63 10.48
CA GLU A 35 -17.49 -18.22 10.48
C GLU A 35 -18.46 -17.47 11.41
N ASN A 36 -17.98 -16.97 12.56
CA ASN A 36 -18.75 -16.22 13.56
C ASN A 36 -18.03 -14.91 13.89
N PRO A 37 -18.10 -13.90 13.02
CA PRO A 37 -17.40 -12.66 13.24
C PRO A 37 -18.07 -11.78 14.28
N ASP A 38 -17.27 -11.17 15.16
CA ASP A 38 -17.72 -10.11 16.03
C ASP A 38 -17.70 -8.79 15.24
N TYR A 39 -18.86 -8.42 14.70
CA TYR A 39 -18.99 -7.25 13.84
C TYR A 39 -18.90 -5.93 14.60
N SER A 40 -18.26 -4.95 13.98
CA SER A 40 -18.23 -3.57 14.47
C SER A 40 -19.63 -2.96 14.55
N ILE A 41 -19.80 -1.89 15.33
CA ILE A 41 -21.05 -1.12 15.37
C ILE A 41 -21.44 -0.63 13.97
N VAL A 42 -20.47 -0.25 13.12
CA VAL A 42 -20.73 0.19 11.76
C VAL A 42 -21.34 -0.92 10.91
N ALA A 43 -20.75 -2.12 10.97
CA ALA A 43 -21.26 -3.28 10.24
C ALA A 43 -22.61 -3.79 10.78
N GLN A 44 -22.85 -3.67 12.08
CA GLN A 44 -24.17 -4.01 12.67
C GLN A 44 -25.27 -3.04 12.24
N LEU A 45 -24.96 -1.74 12.08
CA LEU A 45 -25.95 -0.73 11.69
C LEU A 45 -26.22 -0.69 10.18
N LEU A 46 -25.20 -0.85 9.36
CA LEU A 46 -25.31 -0.69 7.91
C LEU A 46 -25.42 -2.01 7.15
N GLY A 47 -25.08 -3.12 7.80
CA GLY A 47 -24.87 -4.42 7.16
C GLY A 47 -23.44 -4.55 6.60
N THR A 48 -23.00 -5.79 6.44
CA THR A 48 -21.65 -6.12 5.99
C THR A 48 -21.36 -5.66 4.57
N GLU A 49 -22.30 -5.84 3.66
CA GLU A 49 -22.16 -5.50 2.24
C GLU A 49 -21.97 -4.00 2.02
N ILE A 50 -22.77 -3.17 2.73
CA ILE A 50 -22.64 -1.71 2.65
C ILE A 50 -21.32 -1.27 3.28
N THR A 51 -20.95 -1.85 4.42
CA THR A 51 -19.70 -1.51 5.13
C THR A 51 -18.47 -1.82 4.28
N VAL A 52 -18.41 -3.00 3.65
CA VAL A 52 -17.33 -3.38 2.73
C VAL A 52 -17.30 -2.46 1.51
N SER A 53 -18.46 -2.14 0.93
CA SER A 53 -18.55 -1.22 -0.21
C SER A 53 -18.06 0.19 0.13
N LEU A 54 -18.38 0.69 1.33
CA LEU A 54 -17.88 1.98 1.83
C LEU A 54 -16.37 1.95 2.06
N TRP A 55 -15.84 0.86 2.63
CA TRP A 55 -14.41 0.68 2.76
C TRP A 55 -13.71 0.66 1.39
N ALA A 56 -14.20 -0.12 0.43
CA ALA A 56 -13.65 -0.17 -0.92
C ALA A 56 -13.63 1.23 -1.55
N LEU A 57 -14.75 1.97 -1.48
CA LEU A 57 -14.83 3.34 -1.98
C LEU A 57 -13.80 4.26 -1.30
N LEU A 58 -13.60 4.15 0.01
CA LEU A 58 -12.59 4.91 0.76
C LEU A 58 -11.17 4.56 0.30
N SER A 59 -10.85 3.27 0.18
CA SER A 59 -9.52 2.77 -0.15
C SER A 59 -9.11 3.15 -1.58
N PHE A 60 -10.00 2.92 -2.55
CA PHE A 60 -9.75 3.30 -3.94
C PHE A 60 -9.72 4.82 -4.11
N SER A 61 -10.54 5.59 -3.38
CA SER A 61 -10.48 7.05 -3.38
C SER A 61 -9.17 7.57 -2.79
N GLY A 62 -8.66 6.95 -1.72
CA GLY A 62 -7.36 7.25 -1.13
C GLY A 62 -6.23 7.02 -2.14
N ALA A 63 -6.22 5.85 -2.79
CA ALA A 63 -5.24 5.54 -3.81
C ALA A 63 -5.31 6.49 -5.02
N ALA A 64 -6.51 6.82 -5.51
CA ALA A 64 -6.70 7.79 -6.59
C ALA A 64 -6.24 9.20 -6.19
N TYR A 65 -6.53 9.62 -4.96
CA TYR A 65 -6.06 10.90 -4.41
C TYR A 65 -4.54 10.98 -4.40
N VAL A 66 -3.87 9.96 -3.86
CA VAL A 66 -2.40 9.89 -3.83
C VAL A 66 -1.83 9.95 -5.24
N TYR A 67 -2.34 9.13 -6.17
CA TYR A 67 -1.92 9.18 -7.57
C TYR A 67 -2.00 10.60 -8.14
N CYS A 68 -3.13 11.26 -7.99
CA CYS A 68 -3.34 12.63 -8.48
C CYS A 68 -2.37 13.66 -7.88
N ARG A 69 -1.90 13.43 -6.64
CA ARG A 69 -0.94 14.31 -5.93
C ARG A 69 0.51 14.11 -6.34
N ILE A 70 0.86 12.92 -6.85
CA ILE A 70 2.26 12.58 -7.14
C ILE A 70 2.54 12.28 -8.61
N ARG A 71 1.54 12.16 -9.49
CA ARG A 71 1.69 11.74 -10.88
C ARG A 71 2.74 12.55 -11.66
N ASN A 72 2.93 13.85 -11.34
CA ASN A 72 3.90 14.71 -12.01
C ASN A 72 5.35 14.38 -11.66
N VAL A 73 5.58 13.63 -10.58
CA VAL A 73 6.91 13.24 -10.10
C VAL A 73 7.18 11.73 -10.25
N ILE A 74 6.19 10.95 -10.67
CA ILE A 74 6.39 9.53 -11.03
C ILE A 74 7.19 9.46 -12.33
N PRO A 75 8.26 8.61 -12.39
CA PRO A 75 9.04 8.42 -13.61
C PRO A 75 8.21 7.87 -14.76
N GLY A 76 8.60 8.22 -15.99
CA GLY A 76 7.96 7.74 -17.20
C GLY A 76 6.86 8.67 -17.73
N GLU A 77 6.18 8.23 -18.79
CA GLU A 77 5.17 8.99 -19.51
C GLU A 77 3.87 8.17 -19.67
N GLY A 78 2.75 8.87 -19.77
CA GLY A 78 1.46 8.25 -20.09
C GLY A 78 1.18 7.02 -19.21
N VAL A 79 0.91 5.88 -19.84
CA VAL A 79 0.57 4.60 -19.17
C VAL A 79 1.64 4.13 -18.20
N GLU A 80 2.92 4.39 -18.48
CA GLU A 80 4.04 3.95 -17.63
C GLU A 80 3.89 4.45 -16.18
N LYS A 81 3.43 5.69 -15.98
CA LYS A 81 3.16 6.24 -14.64
C LYS A 81 2.07 5.46 -13.92
N GLY A 82 1.01 5.10 -14.64
CA GLY A 82 -0.06 4.26 -14.12
C GLY A 82 0.42 2.87 -13.74
N VAL A 83 1.20 2.23 -14.62
CA VAL A 83 1.80 0.91 -14.34
C VAL A 83 2.71 0.98 -13.12
N ARG A 84 3.60 1.97 -13.02
CA ARG A 84 4.51 2.12 -11.87
C ARG A 84 3.76 2.31 -10.54
N TYR A 85 2.81 3.24 -10.53
CA TYR A 85 2.02 3.49 -9.32
C TYR A 85 1.12 2.29 -8.99
N GLY A 86 0.39 1.78 -9.97
CA GLY A 86 -0.49 0.64 -9.80
C GLY A 86 0.25 -0.60 -9.29
N SER A 87 1.42 -0.93 -9.88
CA SER A 87 2.25 -2.03 -9.40
C SER A 87 2.74 -1.80 -7.97
N ALA A 88 3.13 -0.57 -7.60
CA ALA A 88 3.60 -0.26 -6.26
C ALA A 88 2.51 -0.49 -5.21
N ILE A 89 1.28 -0.01 -5.46
CA ILE A 89 0.19 -0.14 -4.49
C ILE A 89 -0.40 -1.55 -4.49
N ALA A 90 -0.61 -2.15 -5.67
CA ALA A 90 -1.09 -3.53 -5.80
C ALA A 90 -0.17 -4.53 -5.08
N LEU A 91 1.16 -4.35 -5.19
CA LEU A 91 2.13 -5.17 -4.49
C LEU A 91 1.97 -5.04 -2.97
N ILE A 92 1.84 -3.82 -2.46
CA ILE A 92 1.66 -3.57 -1.01
C ILE A 92 0.35 -4.21 -0.53
N TRP A 93 -0.77 -4.02 -1.23
CA TRP A 93 -2.07 -4.57 -0.83
C TRP A 93 -2.09 -6.09 -0.87
N LEU A 94 -1.57 -6.69 -1.97
CA LEU A 94 -1.45 -8.15 -2.08
C LEU A 94 -0.66 -8.77 -0.92
N PHE A 95 0.51 -8.19 -0.61
CA PHE A 95 1.34 -8.71 0.47
C PHE A 95 0.80 -8.36 1.86
N ALA A 96 0.01 -7.30 2.00
CA ALA A 96 -0.71 -7.00 3.24
C ALA A 96 -1.68 -8.13 3.61
N MET A 97 -2.45 -8.65 2.64
CA MET A 97 -3.38 -9.76 2.87
C MET A 97 -2.67 -11.02 3.35
N LEU A 98 -1.48 -11.31 2.85
CA LEU A 98 -0.71 -12.49 3.28
C LEU A 98 -0.32 -12.48 4.78
N GLU A 99 -0.48 -11.36 5.51
CA GLU A 99 -0.34 -11.34 6.98
C GLU A 99 -1.37 -12.24 7.66
N GLY A 100 -2.55 -12.44 7.05
CA GLY A 100 -3.61 -13.31 7.55
C GLY A 100 -3.18 -14.76 7.75
N VAL A 101 -2.18 -15.24 6.97
CA VAL A 101 -1.59 -16.58 7.17
C VAL A 101 -0.96 -16.71 8.56
N SER A 102 -0.27 -15.68 9.03
CA SER A 102 0.40 -15.70 10.33
C SER A 102 -0.51 -15.28 11.48
N LEU A 103 -1.44 -14.36 11.24
CA LEU A 103 -2.34 -13.81 12.27
C LEU A 103 -3.51 -14.74 12.60
N PHE A 104 -4.14 -15.28 11.55
CA PHE A 104 -5.40 -16.01 11.67
C PHE A 104 -5.28 -17.48 11.30
N GLY A 105 -4.10 -17.93 10.83
CA GLY A 105 -3.88 -19.30 10.38
C GLY A 105 -4.58 -19.63 9.06
N ASN A 106 -4.96 -18.62 8.26
CA ASN A 106 -5.64 -18.82 6.99
C ASN A 106 -4.75 -19.54 5.97
N PRO A 107 -5.32 -20.34 5.06
CA PRO A 107 -4.55 -20.94 3.97
C PRO A 107 -3.91 -19.86 3.09
N ILE A 108 -2.64 -20.04 2.75
CA ILE A 108 -1.87 -19.05 1.94
C ILE A 108 -2.53 -18.80 0.58
N ILE A 109 -3.14 -19.81 -0.02
CA ILE A 109 -3.83 -19.65 -1.31
C ILE A 109 -5.06 -18.75 -1.19
N ASN A 110 -5.78 -18.84 -0.07
CA ASN A 110 -6.95 -18.01 0.18
C ASN A 110 -6.55 -16.54 0.32
N GLU A 111 -5.57 -16.25 1.17
CA GLU A 111 -5.05 -14.90 1.35
C GLU A 111 -4.46 -14.32 0.05
N PHE A 112 -3.80 -15.16 -0.74
CA PHE A 112 -3.27 -14.74 -2.03
C PHE A 112 -4.37 -14.41 -3.04
N VAL A 113 -5.43 -15.24 -3.14
CA VAL A 113 -6.55 -15.00 -4.05
C VAL A 113 -7.35 -13.76 -3.63
N VAL A 114 -7.64 -13.61 -2.35
CA VAL A 114 -8.31 -12.41 -1.81
C VAL A 114 -7.45 -11.16 -2.05
N GLY A 115 -6.15 -11.24 -1.77
CA GLY A 115 -5.23 -10.13 -2.04
C GLY A 115 -5.11 -9.77 -3.53
N LEU A 116 -5.22 -10.73 -4.44
CA LEU A 116 -5.29 -10.45 -5.87
C LEU A 116 -6.60 -9.75 -6.24
N SER A 117 -7.71 -10.09 -5.58
CA SER A 117 -9.01 -9.44 -5.83
C SER A 117 -8.96 -7.95 -5.51
N ASP A 118 -8.18 -7.52 -4.51
CA ASP A 118 -7.92 -6.11 -4.20
C ASP A 118 -6.85 -5.48 -5.13
N ALA A 119 -5.78 -6.24 -5.40
CA ALA A 119 -4.61 -5.73 -6.12
C ALA A 119 -4.87 -5.45 -7.61
N LEU A 120 -5.64 -6.30 -8.28
CA LEU A 120 -5.94 -6.14 -9.70
C LEU A 120 -6.77 -4.88 -9.99
N PRO A 121 -7.87 -4.58 -9.26
CA PRO A 121 -8.64 -3.37 -9.48
C PRO A 121 -7.85 -2.08 -9.20
N VAL A 122 -7.03 -2.03 -8.14
CA VAL A 122 -6.21 -0.84 -7.87
C VAL A 122 -5.12 -0.63 -8.92
N PHE A 123 -4.53 -1.70 -9.44
CA PHE A 123 -3.61 -1.65 -10.58
C PHE A 123 -4.29 -1.10 -11.83
N LEU A 124 -5.46 -1.63 -12.18
CA LEU A 124 -6.26 -1.16 -13.32
C LEU A 124 -6.67 0.30 -13.15
N MET A 125 -7.12 0.69 -11.96
CA MET A 125 -7.48 2.07 -11.63
C MET A 125 -6.33 3.04 -11.93
N ALA A 126 -5.12 2.69 -11.53
CA ALA A 126 -3.95 3.53 -11.77
C ALA A 126 -3.65 3.72 -13.26
N ILE A 127 -3.80 2.66 -14.05
CA ILE A 127 -3.68 2.73 -15.52
C ILE A 127 -4.76 3.62 -16.12
N LEU A 128 -6.02 3.44 -15.73
CA LEU A 128 -7.14 4.25 -16.22
C LEU A 128 -6.99 5.73 -15.83
N LEU A 129 -6.56 6.01 -14.60
CA LEU A 129 -6.25 7.37 -14.16
C LEU A 129 -5.15 7.99 -15.00
N SER A 130 -4.10 7.23 -15.31
CA SER A 130 -2.99 7.68 -16.13
C SER A 130 -3.43 8.01 -17.55
N LEU A 131 -4.21 7.12 -18.18
CA LEU A 131 -4.69 7.28 -19.56
C LEU A 131 -5.70 8.42 -19.71
N LEU A 132 -6.70 8.46 -18.84
CA LEU A 132 -7.90 9.29 -19.04
C LEU A 132 -7.80 10.67 -18.38
N THR A 133 -6.79 10.89 -17.50
CA THR A 133 -6.62 12.15 -16.78
C THR A 133 -5.26 12.82 -17.00
N ALA A 134 -4.42 12.31 -17.91
CA ALA A 134 -3.12 12.90 -18.27
C ALA A 134 -3.24 14.37 -18.67
N GLU A 135 -2.23 15.17 -18.35
CA GLU A 135 -2.07 16.55 -18.80
C GLU A 135 -0.82 16.64 -19.71
N LYS A 136 -0.89 17.51 -20.73
CA LYS A 136 0.27 17.75 -21.60
C LYS A 136 1.42 18.36 -20.79
N GLY A 137 2.63 17.82 -20.94
CA GLY A 137 3.84 18.34 -20.29
C GLY A 137 4.15 17.75 -18.90
N GLU A 138 3.46 16.68 -18.47
CA GLU A 138 3.73 15.99 -17.20
C GLU A 138 4.97 15.07 -17.22
N ASN A 139 6.01 15.43 -17.95
CA ASN A 139 7.20 14.57 -18.06
C ASN A 139 8.20 14.89 -16.95
N ALA A 140 8.34 13.98 -16.00
CA ALA A 140 9.41 14.06 -15.02
C ALA A 140 10.68 13.39 -15.60
N ALA A 141 11.69 14.17 -15.94
CA ALA A 141 13.02 13.66 -16.22
C ALA A 141 13.61 13.13 -14.89
N VAL A 142 13.29 11.89 -14.54
CA VAL A 142 13.81 11.25 -13.33
C VAL A 142 14.94 10.32 -13.73
N LYS A 143 16.13 10.55 -13.15
CA LYS A 143 17.29 9.68 -13.36
C LYS A 143 16.97 8.28 -12.83
N PRO A 144 17.11 7.21 -13.64
CA PRO A 144 16.82 5.86 -13.21
C PRO A 144 17.80 5.42 -12.12
N PHE A 145 17.32 4.61 -11.17
CA PHE A 145 18.18 4.01 -10.16
C PHE A 145 19.14 3.00 -10.78
N THR A 146 20.40 3.06 -10.36
CA THR A 146 21.38 2.01 -10.64
C THR A 146 20.97 0.71 -9.91
N LEU A 147 21.50 -0.44 -10.36
CA LEU A 147 21.22 -1.71 -9.69
C LEU A 147 21.62 -1.67 -8.20
N ARG A 148 22.79 -1.07 -7.90
CA ARG A 148 23.24 -0.90 -6.51
C ARG A 148 22.25 -0.10 -5.67
N GLN A 149 21.73 1.02 -6.19
CA GLN A 149 20.73 1.83 -5.48
C GLN A 149 19.44 1.06 -5.26
N LYS A 150 19.00 0.25 -6.23
CA LYS A 150 17.83 -0.62 -6.09
C LYS A 150 18.02 -1.64 -4.97
N MET A 151 19.15 -2.35 -4.97
CA MET A 151 19.47 -3.34 -3.93
C MET A 151 19.56 -2.68 -2.55
N THR A 152 20.23 -1.53 -2.45
CA THR A 152 20.33 -0.76 -1.20
C THR A 152 18.96 -0.34 -0.69
N ALA A 153 18.09 0.17 -1.55
CA ALA A 153 16.72 0.55 -1.15
C ALA A 153 15.96 -0.64 -0.58
N VAL A 154 15.91 -1.76 -1.32
CA VAL A 154 15.21 -2.98 -0.84
C VAL A 154 15.79 -3.45 0.49
N SER A 155 17.13 -3.52 0.63
CA SER A 155 17.76 -3.99 1.88
C SER A 155 17.48 -3.07 3.06
N ILE A 156 17.50 -1.74 2.88
CA ILE A 156 17.22 -0.78 3.95
C ILE A 156 15.76 -0.90 4.40
N PHE A 157 14.80 -0.89 3.46
CA PHE A 157 13.37 -1.02 3.81
C PHE A 157 13.09 -2.35 4.48
N THR A 158 13.65 -3.46 3.97
CA THR A 158 13.52 -4.78 4.59
C THR A 158 14.05 -4.80 6.02
N GLY A 159 15.27 -4.28 6.24
CA GLY A 159 15.88 -4.27 7.57
C GLY A 159 15.14 -3.39 8.57
N ILE A 160 14.77 -2.16 8.18
CA ILE A 160 14.03 -1.22 9.04
C ILE A 160 12.65 -1.79 9.39
N PHE A 161 11.93 -2.32 8.40
CA PHE A 161 10.60 -2.88 8.61
C PHE A 161 10.66 -4.12 9.51
N LEU A 162 11.61 -5.03 9.26
CA LEU A 162 11.81 -6.21 10.08
C LEU A 162 12.11 -5.85 11.54
N VAL A 163 13.10 -5.01 11.78
CA VAL A 163 13.49 -4.61 13.15
C VAL A 163 12.35 -3.87 13.86
N GLY A 164 11.72 -2.92 13.18
CA GLY A 164 10.65 -2.11 13.78
C GLY A 164 9.39 -2.92 14.08
N ARG A 165 8.96 -3.79 13.16
CA ARG A 165 7.81 -4.67 13.39
C ARG A 165 8.08 -5.70 14.50
N TYR A 166 9.27 -6.28 14.56
CA TYR A 166 9.63 -7.20 15.63
C TYR A 166 9.67 -6.50 17.00
N ALA A 167 10.15 -5.26 17.08
CA ALA A 167 10.04 -4.48 18.30
C ALA A 167 8.57 -4.29 18.73
N ALA A 168 7.67 -4.00 17.80
CA ALA A 168 6.24 -3.85 18.06
C ALA A 168 5.58 -5.19 18.46
N TYR A 169 5.99 -6.32 17.89
CA TYR A 169 5.48 -7.65 18.22
C TYR A 169 5.90 -8.07 19.65
N VAL A 170 7.18 -7.89 19.98
CA VAL A 170 7.70 -8.25 21.31
C VAL A 170 7.06 -7.41 22.42
N THR A 171 6.77 -6.14 22.15
CA THR A 171 6.09 -5.24 23.10
C THR A 171 4.57 -5.42 23.14
N GLY A 172 3.99 -6.23 22.23
CA GLY A 172 2.56 -6.45 22.17
C GLY A 172 1.73 -5.24 21.70
N VAL A 173 2.39 -4.19 21.17
CA VAL A 173 1.70 -2.98 20.66
C VAL A 173 0.92 -3.27 19.38
N VAL A 174 1.36 -4.28 18.63
CA VAL A 174 0.72 -4.77 17.40
C VAL A 174 0.49 -6.27 17.54
N GLN A 175 -0.73 -6.72 17.24
CA GLN A 175 -1.05 -8.15 17.19
C GLN A 175 -0.24 -8.84 16.09
N SER A 176 0.20 -10.05 16.34
CA SER A 176 1.00 -10.81 15.36
C SER A 176 0.97 -12.31 15.67
N GLY A 177 1.27 -13.10 14.67
CA GLY A 177 1.56 -14.53 14.84
C GLY A 177 2.97 -14.81 15.37
N TYR A 178 3.65 -13.84 15.98
CA TYR A 178 5.05 -13.98 16.44
C TYR A 178 5.27 -15.18 17.34
N GLN A 179 4.34 -15.49 18.25
CA GLN A 179 4.44 -16.64 19.15
C GLN A 179 3.81 -17.92 18.59
N THR A 180 2.75 -17.79 17.80
CA THR A 180 1.95 -18.93 17.29
C THR A 180 2.43 -19.44 15.93
N SER A 181 2.92 -18.56 15.08
CA SER A 181 3.36 -18.82 13.71
C SER A 181 4.65 -18.07 13.37
N PRO A 182 5.76 -18.29 14.13
CA PRO A 182 6.97 -17.47 14.03
C PRO A 182 7.61 -17.50 12.64
N PHE A 183 7.55 -18.65 11.95
CA PHE A 183 8.08 -18.81 10.61
C PHE A 183 7.34 -17.91 9.60
N TYR A 184 6.01 -18.01 9.54
CA TYR A 184 5.21 -17.19 8.63
C TYR A 184 5.32 -15.70 8.97
N THR A 185 5.31 -15.34 10.24
CA THR A 185 5.49 -13.94 10.69
C THR A 185 6.83 -13.38 10.24
N PHE A 186 7.92 -14.15 10.35
CA PHE A 186 9.24 -13.71 9.90
C PHE A 186 9.28 -13.47 8.38
N PHE A 187 8.87 -14.48 7.60
CA PHE A 187 8.90 -14.37 6.15
C PHE A 187 7.97 -13.28 5.62
N TRP A 188 6.77 -13.17 6.19
CA TRP A 188 5.86 -12.10 5.81
C TRP A 188 6.47 -10.71 6.08
N THR A 189 7.01 -10.49 7.28
CA THR A 189 7.60 -9.18 7.65
C THR A 189 8.78 -8.83 6.74
N LEU A 190 9.62 -9.82 6.41
CA LEU A 190 10.75 -9.65 5.49
C LEU A 190 10.28 -9.30 4.09
N LEU A 191 9.32 -10.05 3.56
CA LEU A 191 8.76 -9.81 2.21
C LEU A 191 8.02 -8.49 2.12
N MET A 192 7.24 -8.11 3.13
CA MET A 192 6.54 -6.82 3.16
C MET A 192 7.53 -5.64 3.12
N GLY A 193 8.60 -5.70 3.91
CA GLY A 193 9.67 -4.70 3.84
C GLY A 193 10.33 -4.62 2.45
N ALA A 194 10.57 -5.78 1.81
CA ALA A 194 11.09 -5.84 0.45
C ALA A 194 10.12 -5.23 -0.57
N CYS A 195 8.81 -5.53 -0.45
CA CYS A 195 7.76 -4.95 -1.30
C CYS A 195 7.70 -3.41 -1.20
N ILE A 196 7.82 -2.86 0.02
CA ILE A 196 7.89 -1.41 0.23
C ILE A 196 9.14 -0.83 -0.46
N GLY A 197 10.29 -1.50 -0.38
CA GLY A 197 11.50 -1.12 -1.09
C GLY A 197 11.33 -1.13 -2.62
N VAL A 198 10.65 -2.14 -3.17
CA VAL A 198 10.30 -2.22 -4.59
C VAL A 198 9.33 -1.11 -4.98
N ALA A 199 8.31 -0.83 -4.16
CA ALA A 199 7.39 0.29 -4.39
C ALA A 199 8.14 1.64 -4.42
N CYS A 200 9.12 1.85 -3.54
CA CYS A 200 9.98 3.02 -3.57
C CYS A 200 10.76 3.13 -4.90
N ILE A 201 11.29 2.03 -5.42
CA ILE A 201 12.00 2.00 -6.71
C ILE A 201 11.06 2.32 -7.87
N LEU A 202 9.86 1.74 -7.89
CA LEU A 202 8.86 1.97 -8.93
C LEU A 202 8.43 3.44 -9.00
N LEU A 203 8.22 4.07 -7.84
CA LEU A 203 7.78 5.46 -7.74
C LEU A 203 8.91 6.46 -7.93
N GLY A 204 10.17 6.02 -7.81
CA GLY A 204 11.34 6.86 -8.04
C GLY A 204 11.63 7.85 -6.91
N ASN A 205 12.59 8.73 -7.17
CA ASN A 205 12.99 9.75 -6.19
C ASN A 205 11.99 10.93 -6.21
N ILE A 206 10.98 10.84 -5.36
CA ILE A 206 9.85 11.78 -5.34
C ILE A 206 10.26 13.14 -4.78
N GLY A 207 10.15 14.18 -5.64
CA GLY A 207 10.33 15.56 -5.21
C GLY A 207 11.79 15.99 -5.05
N ASN A 208 12.64 15.75 -6.07
CA ASN A 208 14.06 16.13 -6.09
C ASN A 208 14.36 17.61 -5.70
N SER A 209 13.39 18.52 -5.85
CA SER A 209 13.51 19.91 -5.45
C SER A 209 13.30 20.15 -3.95
N LEU A 210 12.84 19.13 -3.20
CA LEU A 210 12.61 19.22 -1.76
C LEU A 210 13.83 18.74 -0.98
N VAL A 211 14.01 19.25 0.24
CA VAL A 211 14.97 18.69 1.20
C VAL A 211 14.57 17.27 1.57
N LEU A 212 15.57 16.45 1.95
CA LEU A 212 15.40 15.01 2.14
C LEU A 212 14.30 14.65 3.15
N GLU A 213 14.21 15.38 4.26
CA GLU A 213 13.22 15.17 5.31
C GLU A 213 11.78 15.32 4.76
N ARG A 214 11.54 16.34 3.94
CA ARG A 214 10.24 16.56 3.32
C ARG A 214 9.91 15.49 2.27
N ARG A 215 10.91 14.98 1.56
CA ARG A 215 10.72 13.85 0.63
C ARG A 215 10.37 12.58 1.38
N ALA A 216 11.09 12.30 2.48
CA ALA A 216 10.82 11.16 3.34
C ALA A 216 9.41 11.23 3.94
N ALA A 217 9.03 12.39 4.48
CA ALA A 217 7.68 12.61 4.99
C ALA A 217 6.61 12.46 3.88
N LYS A 218 6.86 12.99 2.68
CA LYS A 218 5.93 12.83 1.55
C LYS A 218 5.77 11.37 1.14
N PHE A 219 6.87 10.60 1.10
CA PHE A 219 6.80 9.17 0.77
C PHE A 219 6.09 8.38 1.88
N GLY A 220 6.50 8.55 3.13
CA GLY A 220 5.95 7.82 4.27
C GLY A 220 4.50 8.21 4.57
N PHE A 221 4.19 9.47 4.79
CA PHE A 221 2.85 9.87 5.21
C PHE A 221 1.84 9.97 4.07
N LEU A 222 2.20 10.61 2.94
CA LEU A 222 1.25 10.80 1.85
C LEU A 222 1.11 9.53 1.00
N ILE A 223 2.23 8.92 0.56
CA ILE A 223 2.15 7.84 -0.42
C ILE A 223 1.85 6.52 0.28
N PHE A 224 2.71 6.10 1.19
CA PHE A 224 2.49 4.86 1.92
C PHE A 224 1.36 5.02 2.94
N GLY A 225 1.43 6.00 3.82
CA GLY A 225 0.53 6.16 4.96
C GLY A 225 -0.94 6.31 4.57
N VAL A 226 -1.27 7.12 3.54
CA VAL A 226 -2.67 7.24 3.09
C VAL A 226 -3.16 5.91 2.50
N ASN A 227 -2.39 5.28 1.60
CA ASN A 227 -2.79 3.99 1.03
C ASN A 227 -2.90 2.89 2.11
N TRP A 228 -1.95 2.86 3.04
CA TRP A 228 -1.92 1.88 4.13
C TRP A 228 -3.08 2.07 5.11
N ALA A 229 -3.34 3.31 5.51
CA ALA A 229 -4.43 3.64 6.41
C ALA A 229 -5.79 3.29 5.81
N THR A 230 -6.06 3.72 4.58
CA THR A 230 -7.36 3.45 3.95
C THR A 230 -7.57 1.96 3.71
N PHE A 231 -6.53 1.20 3.38
CA PHE A 231 -6.59 -0.25 3.22
C PHE A 231 -6.85 -0.96 4.56
N LEU A 232 -6.07 -0.68 5.60
CA LEU A 232 -6.19 -1.33 6.90
C LEU A 232 -7.50 -0.99 7.64
N LEU A 233 -8.16 0.12 7.31
CA LEU A 233 -9.46 0.47 7.89
C LEU A 233 -10.56 -0.57 7.60
N PHE A 234 -10.33 -1.54 6.69
CA PHE A 234 -11.20 -2.71 6.54
C PHE A 234 -11.50 -3.38 7.87
N MET A 235 -10.44 -3.70 8.63
CA MET A 235 -10.57 -4.45 9.88
C MET A 235 -11.47 -3.74 10.92
N PRO A 236 -11.22 -2.49 11.35
CA PRO A 236 -12.05 -1.84 12.35
C PRO A 236 -13.42 -1.38 11.82
N LEU A 237 -13.60 -1.22 10.51
CA LEU A 237 -14.90 -0.93 9.95
C LEU A 237 -15.81 -2.16 9.96
N LEU A 238 -15.24 -3.35 9.76
CA LEU A 238 -16.03 -4.58 9.66
C LEU A 238 -16.07 -5.34 10.99
N PHE A 239 -14.98 -5.38 11.75
CA PHE A 239 -14.85 -6.17 12.98
C PHE A 239 -14.63 -5.31 14.21
N SER A 240 -15.17 -5.75 15.36
CA SER A 240 -14.93 -5.13 16.67
C SER A 240 -13.52 -5.45 17.18
N GLY A 241 -13.01 -4.61 18.10
CA GLY A 241 -11.74 -4.86 18.79
C GLY A 241 -10.45 -4.51 18.02
N TYR A 242 -10.50 -4.27 16.70
CA TYR A 242 -9.29 -4.04 15.89
C TYR A 242 -8.82 -2.58 15.79
N PHE A 243 -9.61 -1.63 16.29
CA PHE A 243 -9.33 -0.20 16.06
C PHE A 243 -7.95 0.23 16.58
N ILE A 244 -7.62 -0.12 17.81
CA ILE A 244 -6.34 0.29 18.44
C ILE A 244 -5.15 -0.38 17.73
N ASP A 245 -5.26 -1.68 17.42
CA ASP A 245 -4.21 -2.41 16.70
C ASP A 245 -3.95 -1.78 15.33
N VAL A 246 -5.00 -1.53 14.56
CA VAL A 246 -4.88 -0.94 13.21
C VAL A 246 -4.29 0.47 13.26
N VAL A 247 -4.71 1.32 14.19
CA VAL A 247 -4.13 2.65 14.36
C VAL A 247 -2.64 2.57 14.72
N SER A 248 -2.27 1.66 15.63
CA SER A 248 -0.87 1.41 16.00
C SER A 248 -0.04 0.95 14.79
N ARG A 249 -0.56 0.01 13.98
CA ARG A 249 0.06 -0.44 12.72
C ARG A 249 0.28 0.71 11.75
N ILE A 250 -0.74 1.51 11.49
CA ILE A 250 -0.66 2.65 10.57
C ILE A 250 0.45 3.60 11.00
N ILE A 251 0.50 3.96 12.28
CA ILE A 251 1.50 4.89 12.82
C ILE A 251 2.90 4.30 12.72
N ILE A 252 3.09 3.09 13.24
CA ILE A 252 4.42 2.43 13.28
C ILE A 252 4.94 2.23 11.86
N ASP A 253 4.15 1.65 10.96
CA ASP A 253 4.59 1.34 9.60
C ASP A 253 4.89 2.61 8.80
N THR A 254 4.06 3.66 8.96
CA THR A 254 4.31 4.96 8.33
C THR A 254 5.63 5.57 8.80
N LEU A 255 5.95 5.48 10.08
CA LEU A 255 7.22 5.95 10.63
C LEU A 255 8.40 5.11 10.12
N LEU A 256 8.28 3.78 10.12
CA LEU A 256 9.32 2.88 9.60
C LEU A 256 9.61 3.15 8.12
N VAL A 257 8.57 3.34 7.31
CA VAL A 257 8.71 3.67 5.89
C VAL A 257 9.33 5.06 5.69
N THR A 258 8.97 6.04 6.52
CA THR A 258 9.58 7.37 6.50
C THR A 258 11.08 7.31 6.80
N ILE A 259 11.46 6.56 7.83
CA ILE A 259 12.87 6.34 8.21
C ILE A 259 13.60 5.57 7.10
N GLY A 260 13.00 4.51 6.56
CA GLY A 260 13.55 3.72 5.46
C GLY A 260 13.86 4.58 4.23
N TYR A 261 12.93 5.46 3.85
CA TYR A 261 13.14 6.40 2.75
C TYR A 261 14.28 7.39 3.06
N TYR A 262 14.29 7.98 4.26
CA TYR A 262 15.33 8.92 4.67
C TYR A 262 16.72 8.28 4.61
N LEU A 263 16.88 7.07 5.15
CA LEU A 263 18.17 6.36 5.15
C LEU A 263 18.60 5.94 3.74
N THR A 264 17.65 5.56 2.87
CA THR A 264 17.94 5.18 1.47
C THR A 264 18.57 6.34 0.68
N PHE A 265 18.12 7.57 0.91
CA PHE A 265 18.53 8.74 0.12
C PHE A 265 19.45 9.70 0.89
N ARG A 266 19.96 9.31 2.07
CA ARG A 266 20.89 10.13 2.84
C ARG A 266 22.21 10.30 2.09
N PRO A 267 22.76 11.54 1.98
CA PRO A 267 24.07 11.79 1.40
C PRO A 267 25.15 10.96 2.12
N GLY A 268 25.98 10.24 1.36
CA GLY A 268 27.03 9.35 1.89
C GLY A 268 26.84 7.87 1.56
N ILE A 269 25.62 7.43 1.27
CA ILE A 269 25.34 6.10 0.67
C ILE A 269 25.44 6.20 -0.86
N GLU A 270 25.21 7.37 -1.44
CA GLU A 270 25.55 7.66 -2.83
C GLU A 270 27.10 7.71 -2.94
N SER A 271 27.69 6.62 -3.41
CA SER A 271 29.12 6.60 -3.71
C SER A 271 29.45 7.77 -4.65
N LYS A 272 30.40 8.63 -4.22
CA LYS A 272 31.05 9.57 -5.13
C LYS A 272 31.37 8.83 -6.42
N PRO A 273 31.10 9.38 -7.61
CA PRO A 273 31.60 8.80 -8.84
C PRO A 273 33.12 8.73 -8.68
N LYS A 274 33.70 7.54 -8.80
CA LYS A 274 35.13 7.43 -9.01
C LYS A 274 35.40 8.09 -10.36
N PHE A 275 36.11 9.19 -10.33
CA PHE A 275 36.68 9.84 -11.50
C PHE A 275 37.60 8.87 -12.22
#